data_e8f37a88962ec419834eefe3b84373a4
#
_entry.id   e8f37a88962ec419834eefe3b84373a4
#
_cell.length_a   1.000
_cell.length_b   1.000
_cell.length_c   1.000
_cell.angle_alpha   90.00
_cell.angle_beta   90.00
_cell.angle_gamma   90.00
#
_symmetry.space_group_name_H-M   'P 1'
#
loop_
_entity.id
_entity.type
_entity.pdbx_description
1 polymer ?
#
loop_
_entity_poly.entity_id
_entity_poly.type
_entity_poly.pdbx_seq_one_letter_code
_entity_poly.pdbx_strand_id
1 'polypeptide(L)'
;MTRWLPERRSRRIVLAVVAAAVVVFGLIQLVPYRVDNPPVTQEPPWDSARTRRLAVAACFDCHSNDTHTYFWEDVAPVSWWITKHVKDGRAALNFSECTKSGGESGDAVETIRNGSMPPGYYTWLGLHADAQLTAKERQELADGLMRTLRGAGCGGGG
;
A
#
# COMPACT_ATOMS: atom_id res chain seq x y z
N MET A 1 -4.96 -21.89 55.66
CA MET A 1 -3.78 -22.21 54.79
C MET A 1 -4.16 -22.64 53.36
N THR A 2 -5.01 -21.90 52.62
CA THR A 2 -5.49 -22.43 51.32
C THR A 2 -5.72 -21.32 50.25
N ARG A 3 -4.97 -20.22 50.29
CA ARG A 3 -5.14 -19.09 49.35
C ARG A 3 -4.15 -19.05 48.16
N TRP A 4 -3.25 -20.01 48.02
CA TRP A 4 -2.16 -19.98 47.05
C TRP A 4 -2.40 -20.81 45.77
N LEU A 5 -3.43 -21.66 45.70
CA LEU A 5 -3.68 -22.50 44.56
C LEU A 5 -4.28 -21.79 43.33
N PRO A 6 -5.18 -20.81 43.45
CA PRO A 6 -5.74 -20.14 42.28
C PRO A 6 -4.73 -19.28 41.52
N GLU A 7 -3.82 -18.58 42.23
CA GLU A 7 -2.82 -17.72 41.58
C GLU A 7 -1.81 -18.50 40.75
N ARG A 8 -1.34 -19.64 41.24
CA ARG A 8 -0.39 -20.49 40.50
C ARG A 8 -1.02 -21.09 39.24
N ARG A 9 -2.29 -21.47 39.30
CA ARG A 9 -3.02 -22.00 38.17
C ARG A 9 -3.25 -20.92 37.12
N SER A 10 -3.70 -19.74 37.51
CA SER A 10 -3.87 -18.60 36.63
C SER A 10 -2.58 -18.20 35.93
N ARG A 11 -1.47 -18.11 36.66
CA ARG A 11 -0.15 -17.81 36.10
C ARG A 11 0.30 -18.85 35.09
N ARG A 12 0.08 -20.14 35.33
CA ARG A 12 0.41 -21.20 34.37
C ARG A 12 -0.43 -21.10 33.09
N ILE A 13 -1.71 -20.77 33.20
CA ILE A 13 -2.60 -20.57 32.06
C ILE A 13 -2.13 -19.36 31.25
N VAL A 14 -1.85 -18.23 31.89
CA VAL A 14 -1.32 -17.03 31.20
C VAL A 14 -0.02 -17.35 30.49
N LEU A 15 0.93 -18.02 31.12
CA LEU A 15 2.19 -18.39 30.49
C LEU A 15 1.98 -19.34 29.29
N ALA A 16 1.06 -20.29 29.40
CA ALA A 16 0.74 -21.19 28.30
C ALA A 16 0.11 -20.44 27.10
N VAL A 17 -0.80 -19.49 27.38
CA VAL A 17 -1.42 -18.65 26.35
C VAL A 17 -0.38 -17.76 25.65
N VAL A 18 0.51 -17.12 26.44
CA VAL A 18 1.58 -16.30 25.90
C VAL A 18 2.53 -17.15 25.03
N ALA A 19 2.93 -18.33 25.53
CA ALA A 19 3.79 -19.22 24.78
C ALA A 19 3.14 -19.67 23.47
N ALA A 20 1.84 -20.03 23.51
CA ALA A 20 1.08 -20.36 22.30
C ALA A 20 1.01 -19.19 21.32
N ALA A 21 0.76 -17.97 21.81
CA ALA A 21 0.72 -16.78 20.97
C ALA A 21 2.07 -16.50 20.29
N VAL A 22 3.19 -16.67 21.01
CA VAL A 22 4.54 -16.53 20.45
C VAL A 22 4.81 -17.58 19.38
N VAL A 23 4.42 -18.82 19.62
CA VAL A 23 4.56 -19.89 18.64
C VAL A 23 3.73 -19.60 17.39
N VAL A 24 2.46 -19.23 17.56
CA VAL A 24 1.59 -18.86 16.42
C VAL A 24 2.16 -17.66 15.67
N PHE A 25 2.62 -16.62 16.37
CA PHE A 25 3.26 -15.48 15.75
C PHE A 25 4.51 -15.88 14.95
N GLY A 26 5.34 -16.77 15.48
CA GLY A 26 6.49 -17.30 14.75
C GLY A 26 6.08 -18.10 13.50
N LEU A 27 5.05 -18.93 13.61
CA LEU A 27 4.57 -19.77 12.50
C LEU A 27 4.00 -18.93 11.35
N ILE A 28 3.25 -17.86 11.65
CA ILE A 28 2.70 -16.99 10.60
C ILE A 28 3.79 -16.25 9.81
N GLN A 29 5.00 -16.05 10.37
CA GLN A 29 6.12 -15.44 9.63
C GLN A 29 6.64 -16.34 8.50
N LEU A 30 6.33 -17.64 8.53
CA LEU A 30 6.74 -18.60 7.48
C LEU A 30 5.88 -18.51 6.23
N VAL A 31 4.76 -17.80 6.27
CA VAL A 31 3.89 -17.60 5.09
C VAL A 31 4.51 -16.55 4.16
N PRO A 32 4.92 -16.93 2.93
CA PRO A 32 5.64 -16.04 2.02
C PRO A 32 4.67 -15.09 1.26
N TYR A 33 3.84 -14.36 1.99
CA TYR A 33 2.91 -13.38 1.40
C TYR A 33 3.41 -11.97 1.70
N ARG A 34 4.26 -11.46 0.80
CA ARG A 34 4.94 -10.16 0.91
C ARG A 34 4.81 -9.40 -0.41
N VAL A 35 5.03 -8.10 -0.34
CA VAL A 35 5.18 -7.26 -1.54
C VAL A 35 6.40 -7.72 -2.32
N ASP A 36 6.25 -7.83 -3.61
CA ASP A 36 7.32 -8.01 -4.59
C ASP A 36 7.39 -6.77 -5.50
N ASN A 37 8.54 -6.52 -6.10
CA ASN A 37 8.75 -5.45 -7.05
C ASN A 37 9.23 -6.05 -8.38
N PRO A 38 8.29 -6.48 -9.26
CA PRO A 38 8.65 -6.95 -10.61
C PRO A 38 9.28 -5.83 -11.42
N PRO A 39 10.05 -6.15 -12.49
CA PRO A 39 10.64 -5.14 -13.35
C PRO A 39 9.60 -4.18 -13.92
N VAL A 40 9.96 -2.90 -13.98
CA VAL A 40 9.16 -1.89 -14.69
C VAL A 40 9.23 -2.19 -16.19
N THR A 41 8.10 -2.38 -16.82
CA THR A 41 8.04 -2.63 -18.26
C THR A 41 7.86 -1.33 -19.05
N GLN A 42 6.94 -0.47 -18.63
CA GLN A 42 6.69 0.81 -19.27
C GLN A 42 5.96 1.77 -18.33
N GLU A 43 6.55 2.91 -18.04
CA GLU A 43 5.83 4.04 -17.42
C GLU A 43 4.95 4.77 -18.46
N PRO A 44 3.90 5.49 -18.02
CA PRO A 44 3.13 6.33 -18.93
C PRO A 44 3.98 7.50 -19.46
N PRO A 45 3.62 8.09 -20.59
CA PRO A 45 4.25 9.30 -21.10
C PRO A 45 3.83 10.50 -20.23
N TRP A 46 4.51 10.70 -19.12
CA TRP A 46 4.20 11.76 -18.16
C TRP A 46 4.08 13.13 -18.82
N ASP A 47 3.00 13.86 -18.53
CA ASP A 47 2.80 15.22 -19.05
C ASP A 47 3.86 16.20 -18.56
N SER A 48 4.38 15.96 -17.35
CA SER A 48 5.43 16.78 -16.76
C SER A 48 6.22 15.99 -15.67
N ALA A 49 7.46 16.43 -15.44
CA ALA A 49 8.25 15.93 -14.32
C ALA A 49 7.61 16.25 -12.94
N ARG A 50 6.79 17.29 -12.85
CA ARG A 50 6.07 17.63 -11.62
C ARG A 50 4.98 16.61 -11.32
N THR A 51 4.18 16.23 -12.31
CA THR A 51 3.15 15.19 -12.18
C THR A 51 3.75 13.87 -11.75
N ARG A 52 4.86 13.46 -12.40
CA ARG A 52 5.56 12.23 -12.01
C ARG A 52 6.01 12.28 -10.54
N ARG A 53 6.63 13.37 -10.10
CA ARG A 53 7.07 13.48 -8.69
C ARG A 53 5.90 13.38 -7.70
N LEU A 54 4.77 14.02 -7.99
CA LEU A 54 3.58 13.92 -7.14
C LEU A 54 2.99 12.51 -7.13
N ALA A 55 2.99 11.83 -8.29
CA ALA A 55 2.56 10.44 -8.39
C ALA A 55 3.49 9.49 -7.63
N VAL A 56 4.82 9.69 -7.71
CA VAL A 56 5.79 8.92 -6.92
C VAL A 56 5.54 9.08 -5.43
N ALA A 57 5.33 10.31 -4.97
CA ALA A 57 5.12 10.58 -3.55
C ALA A 57 3.81 10.01 -2.99
N ALA A 58 2.72 10.00 -3.79
CA ALA A 58 1.39 9.72 -3.28
C ALA A 58 0.75 8.42 -3.79
N CYS A 59 1.30 7.80 -4.83
CA CYS A 59 0.63 6.69 -5.52
C CYS A 59 1.52 5.45 -5.70
N PHE A 60 2.84 5.62 -5.90
CA PHE A 60 3.71 4.54 -6.38
C PHE A 60 3.78 3.35 -5.44
N ASP A 61 3.74 3.53 -4.13
CA ASP A 61 3.83 2.41 -3.19
C ASP A 61 2.70 1.39 -3.37
N CYS A 62 1.52 1.82 -3.84
CA CYS A 62 0.41 0.91 -4.12
C CYS A 62 0.15 0.71 -5.62
N HIS A 63 0.59 1.62 -6.48
CA HIS A 63 0.23 1.66 -7.90
C HIS A 63 1.43 1.58 -8.84
N SER A 64 2.54 0.98 -8.38
CA SER A 64 3.72 0.71 -9.23
C SER A 64 4.44 -0.56 -8.80
N ASN A 65 5.42 -0.99 -9.60
CA ASN A 65 6.35 -2.06 -9.24
C ASN A 65 7.56 -1.54 -8.45
N ASP A 66 7.46 -0.35 -7.85
CA ASP A 66 8.49 0.31 -7.06
C ASP A 66 7.91 0.70 -5.68
N THR A 67 7.42 -0.31 -4.97
CA THR A 67 6.89 -0.17 -3.61
C THR A 67 8.02 -0.13 -2.60
N HIS A 68 8.04 0.89 -1.75
CA HIS A 68 8.95 0.97 -0.60
C HIS A 68 8.22 0.53 0.66
N THR A 69 8.79 -0.45 1.37
CA THR A 69 8.25 -0.93 2.64
C THR A 69 9.21 -0.60 3.78
N TYR A 70 8.65 -0.28 4.94
CA TYR A 70 9.41 -0.24 6.19
C TYR A 70 9.58 -1.65 6.75
N PHE A 71 10.63 -1.90 7.55
CA PHE A 71 10.94 -3.24 8.09
C PHE A 71 9.77 -3.89 8.85
N TRP A 72 8.91 -3.11 9.51
CA TRP A 72 7.75 -3.61 10.25
C TRP A 72 6.57 -3.97 9.31
N GLU A 73 6.57 -3.46 8.11
CA GLU A 73 5.59 -3.79 7.06
C GLU A 73 5.84 -5.15 6.44
N ASP A 74 7.05 -5.71 6.64
CA ASP A 74 7.39 -7.07 6.25
C ASP A 74 7.04 -8.12 7.32
N VAL A 75 6.48 -7.70 8.46
CA VAL A 75 6.13 -8.58 9.58
C VAL A 75 4.64 -8.95 9.50
N ALA A 76 4.34 -10.26 9.46
CA ALA A 76 2.96 -10.75 9.47
C ALA A 76 2.30 -10.49 10.86
N PRO A 77 1.00 -10.12 10.90
CA PRO A 77 0.04 -10.08 9.79
C PRO A 77 0.01 -8.75 9.01
N VAL A 78 0.80 -7.73 9.40
CA VAL A 78 0.81 -6.42 8.75
C VAL A 78 1.21 -6.55 7.28
N SER A 79 2.25 -7.36 7.00
CA SER A 79 2.71 -7.63 5.63
C SER A 79 1.60 -8.18 4.73
N TRP A 80 0.71 -9.00 5.26
CA TRP A 80 -0.39 -9.55 4.47
C TRP A 80 -1.41 -8.48 4.06
N TRP A 81 -1.72 -7.59 5.00
CA TRP A 81 -2.63 -6.48 4.74
C TRP A 81 -2.06 -5.52 3.70
N ILE A 82 -0.77 -5.15 3.82
CA ILE A 82 -0.08 -4.26 2.88
C ILE A 82 0.03 -4.93 1.50
N THR A 83 0.47 -6.19 1.45
CA THR A 83 0.59 -6.93 0.19
C THR A 83 -0.74 -6.99 -0.56
N LYS A 84 -1.85 -7.21 0.18
CA LYS A 84 -3.18 -7.18 -0.44
C LYS A 84 -3.48 -5.82 -1.04
N HIS A 85 -3.23 -4.72 -0.32
CA HIS A 85 -3.49 -3.36 -0.82
C HIS A 85 -2.64 -3.01 -2.03
N VAL A 86 -1.37 -3.40 -2.05
CA VAL A 86 -0.49 -3.21 -3.20
C VAL A 86 -0.99 -4.00 -4.41
N LYS A 87 -1.38 -5.26 -4.22
CA LYS A 87 -1.94 -6.07 -5.31
C LYS A 87 -3.24 -5.49 -5.86
N ASP A 88 -4.15 -5.07 -4.99
CA ASP A 88 -5.41 -4.43 -5.39
C ASP A 88 -5.15 -3.09 -6.11
N GLY A 89 -4.20 -2.30 -5.61
CA GLY A 89 -3.78 -1.04 -6.22
C GLY A 89 -3.22 -1.24 -7.63
N ARG A 90 -2.28 -2.19 -7.79
CA ARG A 90 -1.70 -2.54 -9.11
C ARG A 90 -2.74 -3.10 -10.06
N ALA A 91 -3.70 -3.88 -9.58
CA ALA A 91 -4.78 -4.39 -10.41
C ALA A 91 -5.70 -3.28 -10.94
N ALA A 92 -5.94 -2.23 -10.15
CA ALA A 92 -6.73 -1.07 -10.57
C ALA A 92 -5.95 -0.14 -11.51
N LEU A 93 -4.69 0.16 -11.16
CA LEU A 93 -3.80 1.06 -11.90
C LEU A 93 -2.35 0.70 -11.57
N ASN A 94 -1.52 0.43 -12.59
CA ASN A 94 -0.10 0.17 -12.40
C ASN A 94 0.75 1.06 -13.31
N PHE A 95 1.38 2.07 -12.73
CA PHE A 95 2.26 3.00 -13.47
C PHE A 95 3.52 2.36 -14.03
N SER A 96 3.86 1.15 -13.61
CA SER A 96 5.02 0.40 -14.12
C SER A 96 4.71 -0.49 -15.32
N GLU A 97 3.42 -0.63 -15.69
CA GLU A 97 2.96 -1.56 -16.71
C GLU A 97 1.91 -0.93 -17.63
N CYS A 98 2.17 0.32 -18.03
CA CYS A 98 1.28 1.03 -18.94
C CYS A 98 1.42 0.55 -20.37
N THR A 99 0.30 0.37 -21.05
CA THR A 99 0.25 0.06 -22.49
C THR A 99 -0.19 1.30 -23.27
N LYS A 100 -0.07 1.24 -24.61
CA LYS A 100 -0.57 2.31 -25.48
C LYS A 100 -2.09 2.27 -25.71
N SER A 101 -2.76 1.22 -25.24
CA SER A 101 -4.20 1.06 -25.37
C SER A 101 -4.89 1.58 -24.11
N GLY A 102 -5.70 2.60 -24.24
CA GLY A 102 -6.31 3.33 -23.12
C GLY A 102 -7.12 2.45 -22.19
N GLY A 103 -6.85 2.57 -20.89
CA GLY A 103 -7.72 2.16 -19.81
C GLY A 103 -8.50 3.36 -19.24
N GLU A 104 -9.51 3.09 -18.42
CA GLU A 104 -10.32 4.12 -17.79
C GLU A 104 -9.52 4.90 -16.75
N SER A 105 -8.95 6.02 -17.16
CA SER A 105 -8.21 6.93 -16.27
C SER A 105 -9.12 7.88 -15.49
N GLY A 106 -10.41 7.91 -15.81
CA GLY A 106 -11.38 8.81 -15.19
C GLY A 106 -11.53 8.61 -13.69
N ASP A 107 -11.62 7.36 -13.26
CA ASP A 107 -11.79 7.00 -11.85
C ASP A 107 -10.58 7.39 -11.00
N ALA A 108 -9.36 7.25 -11.53
CA ALA A 108 -8.15 7.66 -10.82
C ALA A 108 -8.12 9.17 -10.55
N VAL A 109 -8.52 9.98 -11.53
CA VAL A 109 -8.59 11.44 -11.39
C VAL A 109 -9.66 11.85 -10.39
N GLU A 110 -10.83 11.20 -10.43
CA GLU A 110 -11.93 11.49 -9.51
C GLU A 110 -11.58 11.14 -8.07
N THR A 111 -10.95 9.98 -7.82
CA THR A 111 -10.53 9.56 -6.47
C THR A 111 -9.49 10.47 -5.86
N ILE A 112 -8.63 11.09 -6.68
CA ILE A 112 -7.68 12.10 -6.22
C ILE A 112 -8.41 13.39 -5.89
N ARG A 113 -9.33 13.85 -6.74
CA ARG A 113 -10.07 15.12 -6.53
C ARG A 113 -10.95 15.08 -5.29
N ASN A 114 -11.66 14.00 -5.06
CA ASN A 114 -12.53 13.84 -3.90
C ASN A 114 -11.78 13.48 -2.61
N GLY A 115 -10.47 13.21 -2.70
CA GLY A 115 -9.59 12.93 -1.56
C GLY A 115 -9.67 11.50 -1.02
N SER A 116 -10.28 10.57 -1.74
CA SER A 116 -10.26 9.15 -1.35
C SER A 116 -8.91 8.49 -1.62
N MET A 117 -8.09 9.09 -2.51
CA MET A 117 -6.71 8.68 -2.77
C MET A 117 -5.72 9.85 -2.55
N PRO A 118 -4.59 9.61 -1.88
CA PRO A 118 -4.25 8.40 -1.12
C PRO A 118 -5.17 8.21 0.10
N PRO A 119 -5.39 6.95 0.57
CA PRO A 119 -6.26 6.68 1.70
C PRO A 119 -5.74 7.36 2.98
N GLY A 120 -6.66 7.84 3.85
CA GLY A 120 -6.27 8.59 5.04
C GLY A 120 -5.35 7.83 6.01
N TYR A 121 -5.49 6.49 6.09
CA TYR A 121 -4.62 5.66 6.93
C TYR A 121 -3.17 5.60 6.42
N TYR A 122 -2.94 5.79 5.11
CA TYR A 122 -1.61 5.76 4.51
C TYR A 122 -0.74 6.93 5.01
N THR A 123 -1.33 8.09 5.20
CA THR A 123 -0.62 9.28 5.70
C THR A 123 -0.74 9.48 7.21
N TRP A 124 -1.41 8.54 7.91
CA TRP A 124 -1.62 8.63 9.34
C TRP A 124 -0.30 8.54 10.11
N LEU A 125 -0.19 9.25 11.22
CA LEU A 125 1.01 9.36 12.05
C LEU A 125 2.28 9.86 11.32
N GLY A 126 2.15 10.43 10.11
CA GLY A 126 3.28 10.94 9.34
C GLY A 126 4.17 9.87 8.73
N LEU A 127 3.70 8.63 8.64
CA LEU A 127 4.47 7.50 8.09
C LEU A 127 4.88 7.74 6.63
N HIS A 128 3.99 8.36 5.84
CA HIS A 128 4.23 8.75 4.45
C HIS A 128 3.94 10.25 4.29
N ALA A 129 4.76 11.08 4.93
CA ALA A 129 4.56 12.52 4.96
C ALA A 129 4.52 13.15 3.55
N ASP A 130 5.29 12.60 2.62
CA ASP A 130 5.38 13.08 1.24
C ASP A 130 4.07 12.90 0.46
N ALA A 131 3.24 11.94 0.88
CA ALA A 131 1.93 11.69 0.30
C ALA A 131 0.83 12.64 0.82
N GLN A 132 1.13 13.47 1.81
CA GLN A 132 0.22 14.51 2.32
C GLN A 132 0.17 15.71 1.38
N LEU A 133 -0.49 15.51 0.24
CA LEU A 133 -0.62 16.56 -0.76
C LEU A 133 -1.47 17.73 -0.26
N THR A 134 -0.99 18.94 -0.46
CA THR A 134 -1.81 20.15 -0.32
C THR A 134 -2.95 20.15 -1.34
N ALA A 135 -3.99 20.97 -1.12
CA ALA A 135 -5.10 21.10 -2.07
C ALA A 135 -4.62 21.48 -3.47
N LYS A 136 -3.59 22.34 -3.55
CA LYS A 136 -2.96 22.73 -4.82
C LYS A 136 -2.26 21.55 -5.49
N GLU A 137 -1.44 20.79 -4.76
CA GLU A 137 -0.72 19.64 -5.30
C GLU A 137 -1.67 18.52 -5.73
N ARG A 138 -2.76 18.32 -4.99
CA ARG A 138 -3.83 17.39 -5.37
C ARG A 138 -4.46 17.77 -6.71
N GLN A 139 -4.75 19.05 -6.90
CA GLN A 139 -5.29 19.54 -8.17
C GLN A 139 -4.26 19.42 -9.31
N GLU A 140 -3.00 19.78 -9.05
CA GLU A 140 -1.90 19.63 -10.02
C GLU A 140 -1.74 18.16 -10.44
N LEU A 141 -1.76 17.24 -9.47
CA LEU A 141 -1.67 15.80 -9.74
C LEU A 141 -2.86 15.29 -10.56
N ALA A 142 -4.08 15.65 -10.17
CA ALA A 142 -5.29 15.25 -10.88
C ALA A 142 -5.30 15.72 -12.33
N ASP A 143 -4.96 16.98 -12.56
CA ASP A 143 -4.92 17.56 -13.90
C ASP A 143 -3.76 17.01 -14.73
N GLY A 144 -2.60 16.77 -14.11
CA GLY A 144 -1.46 16.14 -14.73
C GLY A 144 -1.73 14.69 -15.13
N LEU A 145 -2.34 13.91 -14.24
CA LEU A 145 -2.72 12.52 -14.53
C LEU A 145 -3.78 12.43 -15.62
N MET A 146 -4.76 13.35 -15.62
CA MET A 146 -5.73 13.39 -16.69
C MET A 146 -5.06 13.58 -18.07
N ARG A 147 -4.00 14.39 -18.17
CA ARG A 147 -3.24 14.55 -19.42
C ARG A 147 -2.34 13.34 -19.72
N THR A 148 -1.66 12.84 -18.71
CA THR A 148 -0.75 11.68 -18.82
C THR A 148 -1.47 10.44 -19.29
N LEU A 149 -2.63 10.14 -18.70
CA LEU A 149 -3.35 8.90 -18.95
C LEU A 149 -4.28 8.96 -20.18
N ARG A 150 -4.40 10.12 -20.82
CA ARG A 150 -5.11 10.21 -22.13
C ARG A 150 -4.37 9.40 -23.17
N GLY A 151 -4.94 8.23 -23.51
CA GLY A 151 -4.37 7.34 -24.53
C GLY A 151 -3.28 6.39 -23.99
N ALA A 152 -3.06 6.34 -22.69
CA ALA A 152 -2.22 5.35 -22.02
C ALA A 152 -3.10 4.45 -21.16
N GLY A 153 -3.06 3.14 -21.38
CA GLY A 153 -3.70 2.13 -20.51
C GLY A 153 -2.71 1.67 -19.45
N CYS A 154 -2.93 2.08 -18.20
CA CYS A 154 -2.16 1.63 -17.04
C CYS A 154 -2.98 0.74 -16.11
N GLY A 155 -4.03 0.11 -16.63
CA GLY A 155 -4.84 -0.87 -15.91
C GLY A 155 -4.14 -2.22 -15.84
N GLY A 156 -4.16 -2.87 -14.68
CA GLY A 156 -3.66 -4.22 -14.52
C GLY A 156 -4.49 -5.18 -15.39
N GLY A 157 -3.85 -5.83 -16.36
CA GLY A 157 -4.43 -7.00 -16.99
C GLY A 157 -4.49 -8.11 -15.97
N GLY A 158 -5.72 -8.53 -15.60
CA GLY A 158 -5.95 -9.68 -14.74
C GLY A 158 -5.53 -10.99 -15.38
#